data_d620de4bed7c8c7487158b1c8474982f
#
_entry.id   d620de4bed7c8c7487158b1c8474982f
#
_cell.length_a   1.000
_cell.length_b   1.000
_cell.length_c   1.000
_cell.angle_alpha   90.00
_cell.angle_beta   90.00
_cell.angle_gamma   90.00
#
_symmetry.space_group_name_H-M   'P 1'
#
loop_
_entity.id
_entity.type
_entity.pdbx_description
1 polymer ?
#
loop_
_entity_poly.entity_id
_entity_poly.type
_entity_poly.pdbx_seq_one_letter_code
_entity_poly.pdbx_strand_id
1 'polypeptide(L)' 'MYIELREMKGKHYVMLRHDDEQDVKPVAQFVSTNGVEAYNVAKQYAKQNKCLIRATKGGIETPELPTQPMGEG' A
#
# COMPACT_ATOMS: atom_id res chain seq x y z
N MET A 1 -8.61 8.93 -6.57
CA MET A 1 -7.41 8.11 -6.33
C MET A 1 -6.67 8.61 -5.12
N TYR A 2 -6.18 7.72 -4.31
CA TYR A 2 -5.37 8.08 -3.16
C TYR A 2 -4.41 6.94 -2.84
N ILE A 3 -3.37 7.26 -2.08
CA ILE A 3 -2.44 6.25 -1.58
C ILE A 3 -2.90 5.87 -0.18
N GLU A 4 -3.13 4.60 0.04
CA GLU A 4 -3.47 4.13 1.37
C GLU A 4 -2.23 3.53 2.02
N LEU A 5 -1.91 4.01 3.21
CA LEU A 5 -0.82 3.46 4.01
C LEU A 5 -1.47 2.76 5.20
N ARG A 6 -1.55 1.43 5.11
CA ARG A 6 -2.26 0.64 6.13
C ARG A 6 -1.28 -0.11 7.00
N GLU A 7 -1.49 -0.02 8.30
CA GLU A 7 -0.73 -0.78 9.26
C GLU A 7 -1.53 -1.98 9.72
N MET A 8 -1.00 -3.19 9.51
CA MET A 8 -1.65 -4.43 9.93
C MET A 8 -0.60 -5.42 10.40
N LYS A 9 -0.82 -5.99 11.56
CA LYS A 9 0.00 -7.10 12.06
C LYS A 9 1.50 -6.78 12.03
N GLY A 10 1.84 -5.56 12.39
CA GLY A 10 3.24 -5.13 12.45
C GLY A 10 3.86 -4.77 11.12
N LYS A 11 3.08 -4.73 10.06
CA LYS A 11 3.58 -4.36 8.74
C LYS A 11 2.84 -3.15 8.23
N HIS A 12 3.49 -2.41 7.32
CA HIS A 12 2.92 -1.22 6.72
C HIS A 12 2.82 -1.45 5.22
N TYR A 13 1.59 -1.37 4.71
CA TYR A 13 1.29 -1.66 3.30
C TYR A 13 0.98 -0.36 2.58
N VAL A 14 1.64 -0.15 1.45
CA VAL A 14 1.41 1.02 0.60
C VAL A 14 0.60 0.56 -0.60
N MET A 15 -0.59 1.14 -0.77
CA MET A 15 -1.53 0.70 -1.80
C MET A 15 -2.03 1.89 -2.59
N LEU A 16 -2.20 1.68 -3.89
CA LEU A 16 -2.84 2.66 -4.75
C LEU A 16 -4.32 2.31 -4.83
N ARG A 17 -5.18 3.21 -4.34
CA ARG A 17 -6.60 2.95 -4.27
C ARG A 17 -7.37 3.93 -5.16
N HIS A 18 -8.39 3.41 -5.81
CA HIS A 18 -9.29 4.21 -6.62
C HIS A 18 -10.63 4.30 -5.93
N ASP A 19 -11.22 5.49 -5.95
CA ASP A 19 -12.44 5.72 -5.18
C ASP A 19 -13.61 4.87 -5.66
N ASP A 20 -13.61 4.48 -6.92
CA ASP A 20 -14.69 3.72 -7.50
C ASP A 20 -14.41 2.22 -7.55
N GLU A 21 -13.34 1.76 -6.92
CA GLU A 21 -12.99 0.34 -6.94
C GLU A 21 -13.03 -0.25 -5.54
N GLN A 22 -14.13 -0.08 -4.87
CA GLN A 22 -14.21 -0.50 -3.48
C GLN A 22 -14.36 -2.00 -3.31
N ASP A 23 -14.87 -2.67 -4.33
CA ASP A 23 -15.03 -4.12 -4.26
C ASP A 23 -13.80 -4.88 -4.72
N VAL A 24 -12.80 -4.19 -5.18
CA VAL A 24 -11.58 -4.83 -5.64
C VAL A 24 -10.68 -5.14 -4.46
N LYS A 25 -10.14 -6.34 -4.44
CA LYS A 25 -9.24 -6.73 -3.36
C LYS A 25 -8.00 -5.84 -3.38
N PRO A 26 -7.62 -5.28 -2.23
CA PRO A 26 -6.46 -4.39 -2.22
C PRO A 26 -5.17 -5.14 -2.52
N VAL A 27 -4.32 -4.52 -3.33
CA VAL A 27 -3.02 -5.07 -3.68
C VAL A 27 -1.96 -4.05 -3.25
N ALA A 28 -1.02 -4.50 -2.43
CA ALA A 28 0.03 -3.61 -1.95
C ALA A 28 1.10 -3.45 -3.01
N GLN A 29 1.54 -2.22 -3.20
CA GLN A 29 2.66 -1.93 -4.08
C GLN A 29 3.99 -2.10 -3.34
N PHE A 30 3.95 -1.99 -2.02
CA PHE A 30 5.14 -2.04 -1.20
C PHE A 30 4.72 -2.41 0.22
N VAL A 31 5.54 -3.17 0.92
CA VAL A 31 5.28 -3.52 2.30
C VAL A 31 6.60 -3.48 3.06
N SER A 32 6.55 -2.99 4.29
CA SER A 32 7.73 -2.92 5.14
C SER A 32 7.32 -3.00 6.59
N THR A 33 8.18 -3.54 7.42
CA THR A 33 7.99 -3.48 8.86
C THR A 33 8.45 -2.13 9.42
N ASN A 34 9.14 -1.34 8.61
CA ASN A 34 9.62 -0.02 9.01
C ASN A 34 8.63 1.04 8.53
N GLY A 35 7.92 1.67 9.47
CA GLY A 35 6.90 2.65 9.12
C GLY A 35 7.44 3.89 8.43
N VAL A 36 8.66 4.31 8.78
CA VAL A 36 9.26 5.48 8.14
C VAL A 36 9.56 5.19 6.68
N GLU A 37 10.10 4.01 6.40
CA GLU A 37 10.37 3.61 5.03
C GLU A 37 9.08 3.55 4.23
N ALA A 38 8.05 2.92 4.79
CA ALA A 38 6.77 2.80 4.09
C ALA A 38 6.17 4.18 3.82
N TYR A 39 6.26 5.08 4.79
CA TYR A 39 5.74 6.42 4.62
C TYR A 39 6.48 7.17 3.51
N ASN A 40 7.79 7.02 3.45
CA ASN A 40 8.56 7.67 2.39
C ASN A 40 8.19 7.13 1.01
N VAL A 41 7.96 5.82 0.91
CA VAL A 41 7.52 5.23 -0.35
C VAL A 41 6.12 5.72 -0.70
N ALA A 42 5.24 5.81 0.30
CA ALA A 42 3.89 6.33 0.07
C ALA A 42 3.94 7.76 -0.45
N LYS A 43 4.83 8.59 0.11
CA LYS A 43 4.98 9.97 -0.37
C LYS A 43 5.42 10.03 -1.82
N GLN A 44 6.32 9.13 -2.21
CA GLN A 44 6.78 9.10 -3.60
C GLN A 44 5.65 8.74 -4.54
N TYR A 45 4.86 7.72 -4.18
CA TYR A 45 3.73 7.33 -5.01
C TYR A 45 2.68 8.44 -5.07
N ALA A 46 2.42 9.10 -3.93
CA ALA A 46 1.45 10.19 -3.91
C ALA A 46 1.90 11.32 -4.82
N LYS A 47 3.18 11.64 -4.80
CA LYS A 47 3.72 12.70 -5.65
C LYS A 47 3.63 12.31 -7.12
N GLN A 48 3.96 11.07 -7.45
CA GLN A 48 3.92 10.60 -8.83
C GLN A 48 2.50 10.60 -9.39
N ASN A 49 1.53 10.28 -8.53
CA ASN A 49 0.13 10.19 -8.94
C ASN A 49 -0.67 11.44 -8.61
N LYS A 50 -0.04 12.43 -8.01
CA LYS A 50 -0.67 13.71 -7.67
C LYS A 50 -1.92 13.50 -6.83
N CYS A 51 -1.78 12.73 -5.77
CA CYS A 51 -2.90 12.40 -4.89
C CYS A 51 -2.46 12.46 -3.44
N LEU A 52 -3.41 12.25 -2.53
CA LEU A 52 -3.17 12.33 -1.11
C LEU A 52 -2.87 10.97 -0.53
N ILE A 53 -2.34 10.97 0.68
CA ILE A 53 -2.09 9.75 1.46
C ILE A 53 -3.15 9.67 2.54
N ARG A 54 -3.74 8.46 2.71
CA ARG A 54 -4.63 8.18 3.81
C ARG A 54 -4.02 7.08 4.65
N ALA A 55 -3.79 7.36 5.92
CA ALA A 55 -3.25 6.38 6.83
C ALA A 55 -4.40 5.63 7.50
N THR A 56 -4.33 4.31 7.45
CA THR A 56 -5.34 3.46 8.05
C THR A 56 -4.68 2.40 8.91
N LYS A 57 -5.46 1.74 9.75
CA LYS A 57 -4.94 0.77 10.67
C LYS A 57 -5.90 -0.40 10.77
N GLY A 58 -5.36 -1.61 10.69
CA GLY A 58 -6.16 -2.81 10.80
C GLY A 58 -6.93 -3.11 9.53
N GLY A 59 -7.93 -3.95 9.65
CA GLY A 59 -8.75 -4.35 8.52
C GLY A 59 -9.05 -5.82 8.58
N ILE A 60 -9.99 -6.25 7.75
CA ILE A 60 -10.42 -7.63 7.72
C ILE A 60 -9.51 -8.46 6.83
N GLU A 61 -9.15 -7.89 5.69
CA GLU A 61 -8.36 -8.62 4.70
C GLU A 61 -6.95 -8.08 4.64
N THR A 62 -5.99 -9.00 4.56
CA THR A 62 -4.60 -8.61 4.31
C THR A 62 -4.44 -8.32 2.83
N PRO A 63 -3.85 -7.17 2.48
CA PRO A 63 -3.64 -6.86 1.07
C PRO A 63 -2.72 -7.89 0.42
N GLU A 64 -2.99 -8.17 -0.85
CA GLU A 64 -2.13 -9.05 -1.62
C GLU A 64 -0.83 -8.34 -1.93
N LEU A 65 0.25 -9.09 -1.96
CA LEU A 65 1.53 -8.55 -2.38
C LEU A 65 1.69 -8.70 -3.88
N PRO A 66 2.44 -7.79 -4.51
CA PRO A 66 2.69 -7.95 -5.94
C PRO A 66 3.44 -9.24 -6.20
N THR A 67 3.08 -9.88 -7.29
CA THR A 67 3.79 -11.09 -7.67
C THR A 67 5.18 -10.70 -8.13
N GLN A 68 6.18 -11.28 -7.49
CA GLN A 68 7.55 -11.02 -7.88
C GLN A 68 8.00 -12.15 -8.77
N PRO A 69 8.55 -11.86 -9.92
CA PRO A 69 9.18 -12.91 -10.69
C PRO A 69 10.39 -13.30 -9.90
N MET A 70 10.41 -14.34 -9.39
CA MET A 70 11.43 -14.74 -8.54
C MET A 70 12.65 -15.09 -9.20
N GLY A 71 12.79 -14.52 -9.94
CA GLY A 71 13.92 -14.84 -10.46
C GLY A 71 14.90 -15.28 -9.58
N GLU A 72 14.45 -15.26 -9.35
CA GLU A 72 14.91 -15.45 -8.88
C GLU A 72 15.15 -16.11 -8.78
N GLY A 73 15.12 -16.33 -9.01
CA GLY A 73 15.49 -16.98 -8.93
C GLY A 73 15.82 -17.23 -9.11
#